data_157b552fa0e520fe312b6c7f52a92103
#
_entry.id   157b552fa0e520fe312b6c7f52a92103
#
_cell.length_a   1.000
_cell.length_b   1.000
_cell.length_c   1.000
_cell.angle_alpha   90.00
_cell.angle_beta   90.00
_cell.angle_gamma   90.00
#
_symmetry.space_group_name_H-M   'P 1'
#
loop_
_entity.id
_entity.type
_entity.pdbx_description
1 polymer ?
#
loop_
_entity_poly.entity_id
_entity_poly.type
_entity_poly.pdbx_seq_one_letter_code
_entity_poly.pdbx_strand_id
1 'polypeptide(L)'
;MKQRLLVMNGQKLLQTEHAGEWKVDKVEKAGTIRPGIYNLYLAAPADQATEHVGVVLHADSQFVYQQVGKTFIRHDRTRFDQVPTLGAHVSIRYQHDQAMVAAATLKVGRKLSH
;
A
#
# COMPACT_ATOMS: atom_id res chain seq x y z
N MET A 1 -2.32 -18.09 1.49
CA MET A 1 -3.33 -17.57 2.41
C MET A 1 -3.75 -16.19 1.98
N LYS A 2 -5.03 -15.95 1.89
CA LYS A 2 -5.52 -14.66 1.41
C LYS A 2 -5.60 -13.65 2.54
N GLN A 3 -5.23 -12.42 2.25
CA GLN A 3 -5.32 -11.31 3.21
C GLN A 3 -6.05 -10.15 2.60
N ARG A 4 -6.75 -9.40 3.43
CA ARG A 4 -7.38 -8.15 3.00
C ARG A 4 -7.39 -7.16 4.17
N LEU A 5 -7.50 -5.88 3.82
CA LEU A 5 -7.69 -4.83 4.81
C LEU A 5 -9.13 -4.35 4.76
N LEU A 6 -9.73 -4.21 5.91
CA LEU A 6 -11.04 -3.56 6.04
C LEU A 6 -10.83 -2.28 6.82
N VAL A 7 -11.10 -1.15 6.19
CA VAL A 7 -10.94 0.15 6.85
C VAL A 7 -12.33 0.74 7.08
N MET A 8 -12.64 0.97 8.34
CA MET A 8 -13.92 1.53 8.73
C MET A 8 -13.79 2.20 10.11
N ASN A 9 -14.53 3.27 10.30
CA ASN A 9 -14.57 3.96 11.60
C ASN A 9 -13.18 4.34 12.12
N GLY A 10 -12.28 4.72 11.23
CA GLY A 10 -10.93 5.10 11.61
C GLY A 10 -10.02 3.96 11.99
N GLN A 11 -10.46 2.73 11.79
CA GLN A 11 -9.67 1.54 12.12
C GLN A 11 -9.31 0.76 10.87
N LYS A 12 -8.15 0.12 10.91
CA LYS A 12 -7.68 -0.75 9.85
C LYS A 12 -7.59 -2.16 10.40
N LEU A 13 -8.40 -3.04 9.86
CA LEU A 13 -8.45 -4.43 10.27
C LEU A 13 -7.76 -5.29 9.25
N LEU A 14 -6.69 -5.98 9.66
CA LEU A 14 -6.04 -6.95 8.79
C LEU A 14 -6.74 -8.28 8.98
N GLN A 15 -7.32 -8.79 7.93
CA GLN A 15 -8.05 -10.05 7.95
C GLN A 15 -7.35 -11.08 7.11
N THR A 16 -7.33 -12.32 7.60
CA THR A 16 -6.77 -13.45 6.89
C THR A 16 -7.82 -14.54 6.76
N GLU A 17 -7.89 -15.16 5.59
CA GLU A 17 -8.81 -16.26 5.36
C GLU A 17 -8.21 -17.56 5.86
N HIS A 18 -8.96 -18.28 6.71
CA HIS A 18 -8.60 -19.59 7.19
C HIS A 18 -9.80 -20.51 6.99
N ALA A 19 -9.64 -21.52 6.18
CA ALA A 19 -10.70 -22.52 5.95
C ALA A 19 -12.02 -21.88 5.53
N GLY A 20 -11.96 -20.88 4.68
CA GLY A 20 -13.14 -20.21 4.16
C GLY A 20 -13.69 -19.11 5.05
N GLU A 21 -13.05 -18.86 6.18
CA GLU A 21 -13.50 -17.80 7.10
C GLU A 21 -12.48 -16.69 7.20
N TRP A 22 -12.96 -15.45 7.23
CA TRP A 22 -12.10 -14.30 7.40
C TRP A 22 -11.99 -13.97 8.88
N LYS A 23 -10.77 -13.97 9.39
CA LYS A 23 -10.50 -13.66 10.80
C LYS A 23 -9.63 -12.42 10.91
N VAL A 24 -9.90 -11.61 11.92
CA VAL A 24 -9.11 -10.41 12.15
C VAL A 24 -7.84 -10.79 12.88
N ASP A 25 -6.70 -10.55 12.22
CA ASP A 25 -5.39 -10.82 12.83
C ASP A 25 -4.86 -9.61 13.58
N LYS A 26 -5.22 -8.40 13.15
CA LYS A 26 -4.62 -7.20 13.69
C LYS A 26 -5.55 -6.01 13.49
N VAL A 27 -5.60 -5.14 14.49
CA VAL A 27 -6.38 -3.91 14.44
C VAL A 27 -5.44 -2.74 14.69
N GLU A 28 -5.45 -1.75 13.79
CA GLU A 28 -4.60 -0.58 13.89
C GLU A 28 -5.41 0.65 13.52
N LYS A 29 -4.86 1.82 13.76
CA LYS A 29 -5.48 3.06 13.30
C LYS A 29 -5.32 3.16 11.79
N ALA A 30 -6.38 3.60 11.12
CA ALA A 30 -6.34 3.72 9.66
C ALA A 30 -5.57 4.95 9.20
N GLY A 31 -5.47 5.97 10.05
CA GLY A 31 -4.81 7.20 9.65
C GLY A 31 -5.55 7.85 8.48
N THR A 32 -4.83 8.11 7.40
CA THR A 32 -5.40 8.77 6.22
C THR A 32 -5.96 7.79 5.19
N ILE A 33 -5.91 6.49 5.46
CA ILE A 33 -6.43 5.50 4.51
C ILE A 33 -7.95 5.57 4.52
N ARG A 34 -8.52 5.67 3.33
CA ARG A 34 -9.97 5.82 3.19
C ARG A 34 -10.71 4.54 3.56
N PRO A 35 -11.95 4.66 4.08
CA PRO A 35 -12.76 3.48 4.35
C PRO A 35 -12.98 2.65 3.10
N GLY A 36 -12.97 1.34 3.26
CA GLY A 36 -13.17 0.42 2.16
C GLY A 36 -12.57 -0.93 2.45
N ILE A 37 -12.71 -1.83 1.49
CA ILE A 37 -12.12 -3.16 1.54
C ILE A 37 -10.99 -3.20 0.52
N TYR A 38 -9.79 -3.55 0.98
CA TYR A 38 -8.62 -3.62 0.13
C TYR A 38 -8.13 -5.06 0.09
N ASN A 39 -8.30 -5.71 -1.05
CA ASN A 39 -8.00 -7.13 -1.21
C ASN A 39 -6.53 -7.33 -1.51
N LEU A 40 -5.70 -7.40 -0.47
CA LEU A 40 -4.26 -7.53 -0.64
C LEU A 40 -3.87 -8.77 -1.42
N TYR A 41 -4.69 -9.83 -1.34
CA TYR A 41 -4.39 -11.06 -2.06
C TYR A 41 -4.47 -10.91 -3.57
N LEU A 42 -5.06 -9.81 -4.05
CA LEU A 42 -5.12 -9.53 -5.49
C LEU A 42 -3.93 -8.70 -5.98
N ALA A 43 -3.02 -8.34 -5.09
CA ALA A 43 -1.90 -7.50 -5.46
C ALA A 43 -0.97 -8.20 -6.44
N ALA A 44 -0.55 -7.47 -7.48
CA ALA A 44 0.40 -7.97 -8.44
C ALA A 44 1.82 -7.56 -8.01
N PRO A 45 2.84 -8.36 -8.36
CA PRO A 45 4.22 -7.97 -8.08
C PRO A 45 4.57 -6.67 -8.81
N ALA A 46 5.36 -5.82 -8.15
CA ALA A 46 5.77 -4.56 -8.74
C ALA A 46 6.68 -4.80 -9.95
N ASP A 47 6.37 -4.08 -11.03
CA ASP A 47 7.24 -4.08 -12.20
C ASP A 47 8.33 -3.05 -11.95
N GLN A 48 9.58 -3.47 -11.92
CA GLN A 48 10.69 -2.58 -11.61
C GLN A 48 11.00 -1.60 -12.74
N ALA A 49 10.41 -1.79 -13.91
CA ALA A 49 10.62 -0.89 -15.04
C ALA A 49 9.71 0.32 -15.04
N THR A 50 8.72 0.35 -14.14
CA THR A 50 7.74 1.44 -14.11
C THR A 50 7.72 2.13 -12.76
N GLU A 51 7.16 3.33 -12.76
CA GLU A 51 6.95 4.10 -11.54
C GLU A 51 5.56 3.79 -11.01
N HIS A 52 5.46 3.58 -9.70
CA HIS A 52 4.19 3.26 -9.04
C HIS A 52 3.80 4.41 -8.12
N VAL A 53 2.74 5.11 -8.48
CA VAL A 53 2.27 6.27 -7.70
C VAL A 53 0.95 5.91 -7.04
N GLY A 54 0.90 5.99 -5.73
CA GLY A 54 -0.32 5.68 -5.01
C GLY A 54 -0.13 5.65 -3.51
N VAL A 55 -1.15 5.19 -2.81
CA VAL A 55 -1.21 5.19 -1.35
C VAL A 55 -0.64 3.89 -0.81
N VAL A 56 0.24 3.99 0.18
CA VAL A 56 0.78 2.82 0.86
C VAL A 56 -0.27 2.33 1.85
N LEU A 57 -0.77 1.12 1.63
CA LEU A 57 -1.88 0.57 2.42
C LEU A 57 -1.41 -0.23 3.63
N HIS A 58 -0.35 -1.01 3.45
CA HIS A 58 0.05 -1.97 4.47
C HIS A 58 1.48 -2.43 4.21
N ALA A 59 2.16 -2.83 5.27
CA ALA A 59 3.49 -3.43 5.14
C ALA A 59 3.59 -4.55 6.16
N ASP A 60 4.15 -5.68 5.74
CA ASP A 60 4.42 -6.78 6.65
C ASP A 60 5.91 -7.14 6.56
N SER A 61 6.29 -8.32 7.03
CA SER A 61 7.69 -8.71 7.02
C SER A 61 8.23 -9.00 5.63
N GLN A 62 7.37 -9.19 4.66
CA GLN A 62 7.75 -9.58 3.30
C GLN A 62 7.45 -8.55 2.24
N PHE A 63 6.35 -7.82 2.37
CA PHE A 63 5.86 -6.95 1.31
C PHE A 63 5.41 -5.60 1.82
N VAL A 64 5.45 -4.63 0.91
CA VAL A 64 4.81 -3.32 1.09
C VAL A 64 3.70 -3.26 0.03
N TYR A 65 2.48 -2.99 0.45
CA TYR A 65 1.33 -2.95 -0.44
C TYR A 65 0.95 -1.52 -0.77
N GLN A 66 0.74 -1.25 -2.04
CA GLN A 66 0.40 0.09 -2.53
C GLN A 66 -0.81 -0.01 -3.44
N GLN A 67 -1.72 0.94 -3.32
CA GLN A 67 -2.84 1.05 -4.26
C GLN A 67 -2.46 2.05 -5.34
N VAL A 68 -2.45 1.58 -6.59
CA VAL A 68 -2.12 2.39 -7.75
C VAL A 68 -3.35 2.40 -8.64
N GLY A 69 -4.05 3.53 -8.68
CA GLY A 69 -5.31 3.58 -9.39
C GLY A 69 -6.32 2.61 -8.81
N LYS A 70 -6.78 1.67 -9.62
CA LYS A 70 -7.74 0.67 -9.18
C LYS A 70 -7.09 -0.68 -8.90
N THR A 71 -5.77 -0.74 -8.91
CA THR A 71 -5.04 -1.98 -8.73
C THR A 71 -4.23 -1.94 -7.45
N PHE A 72 -3.83 -3.12 -7.00
CA PHE A 72 -2.97 -3.26 -5.83
C PHE A 72 -1.64 -3.82 -6.29
N ILE A 73 -0.56 -3.24 -5.78
CA ILE A 73 0.80 -3.65 -6.13
C ILE A 73 1.51 -4.04 -4.85
N ARG A 74 2.21 -5.18 -4.87
CA ARG A 74 3.04 -5.56 -3.76
C ARG A 74 4.50 -5.37 -4.13
N HIS A 75 5.24 -4.73 -3.24
CA HIS A 75 6.66 -4.49 -3.39
C HIS A 75 7.40 -5.37 -2.41
N ASP A 76 8.52 -5.92 -2.82
CA ASP A 76 9.36 -6.70 -1.91
C ASP A 76 9.96 -5.77 -0.87
N ARG A 77 9.69 -6.04 0.39
CA ARG A 77 10.13 -5.17 1.47
C ARG A 77 11.65 -5.05 1.56
N THR A 78 12.38 -6.09 1.14
CA THR A 78 13.84 -6.07 1.20
C THR A 78 14.46 -5.06 0.25
N ARG A 79 13.68 -4.53 -0.71
CA ARG A 79 14.18 -3.53 -1.64
C ARG A 79 14.16 -2.12 -1.08
N PHE A 80 13.62 -1.92 0.12
CA PHE A 80 13.49 -0.60 0.73
C PHE A 80 14.52 -0.41 1.82
N ASP A 81 15.22 0.74 1.80
CA ASP A 81 16.05 1.14 2.93
C ASP A 81 15.17 1.46 4.11
N GLN A 82 14.06 2.11 3.83
CA GLN A 82 13.12 2.50 4.86
C GLN A 82 11.72 2.35 4.29
N VAL A 83 10.88 1.62 5.01
CA VAL A 83 9.50 1.39 4.57
C VAL A 83 8.74 2.70 4.60
N PRO A 84 7.99 3.03 3.53
CA PRO A 84 7.21 4.27 3.51
C PRO A 84 6.15 4.28 4.60
N THR A 85 5.76 5.48 5.01
CA THR A 85 4.71 5.66 5.99
C THR A 85 3.38 5.14 5.44
N LEU A 86 2.69 4.33 6.24
CA LEU A 86 1.38 3.82 5.86
C LEU A 86 0.39 4.97 5.72
N GLY A 87 -0.39 4.94 4.66
CA GLY A 87 -1.34 6.01 4.35
C GLY A 87 -0.76 7.13 3.51
N ALA A 88 0.56 7.14 3.30
CA ALA A 88 1.19 8.20 2.52
C ALA A 88 0.98 7.97 1.04
N HIS A 89 0.81 9.06 0.30
CA HIS A 89 0.74 9.04 -1.15
C HIS A 89 2.15 9.24 -1.69
N VAL A 90 2.72 8.21 -2.29
CA VAL A 90 4.13 8.21 -2.69
C VAL A 90 4.31 7.70 -4.09
N SER A 91 5.46 8.04 -4.67
CA SER A 91 5.93 7.47 -5.91
C SER A 91 7.06 6.50 -5.57
N ILE A 92 6.97 5.27 -6.06
CA ILE A 92 7.99 4.26 -5.84
C ILE A 92 8.56 3.86 -7.19
N ARG A 93 9.86 4.08 -7.37
CA ARG A 93 10.59 3.69 -8.56
C ARG A 93 11.74 2.80 -8.14
N TYR A 94 12.25 2.02 -9.07
CA TYR A 94 13.36 1.11 -8.79
C TYR A 94 14.60 1.53 -9.55
N GLN A 95 15.72 1.52 -8.86
CA GLN A 95 17.02 1.81 -9.44
C GLN A 95 18.00 0.83 -8.85
N HIS A 96 18.63 0.00 -9.67
CA HIS A 96 19.56 -1.04 -9.23
C HIS A 96 18.92 -1.94 -8.18
N ASP A 97 17.69 -2.37 -8.44
CA ASP A 97 16.91 -3.24 -7.55
C ASP A 97 16.55 -2.60 -6.21
N GLN A 98 16.82 -1.31 -6.05
CA GLN A 98 16.49 -0.57 -4.85
C GLN A 98 15.25 0.26 -5.07
N ALA A 99 14.30 0.20 -4.12
CA ALA A 99 13.11 1.02 -4.20
C ALA A 99 13.42 2.45 -3.78
N MET A 100 13.11 3.39 -4.66
CA MET A 100 13.33 4.82 -4.41
C MET A 100 11.98 5.46 -4.16
N VAL A 101 11.77 5.96 -2.95
CA VAL A 101 10.47 6.50 -2.53
C VAL A 101 10.54 8.00 -2.46
N ALA A 102 9.57 8.66 -3.10
CA ALA A 102 9.43 10.10 -3.05
C ALA A 102 7.99 10.46 -2.73
N ALA A 103 7.77 11.54 -2.02
CA ALA A 103 6.42 12.01 -1.76
C ALA A 103 5.77 12.39 -3.08
N ALA A 104 4.52 11.96 -3.27
CA ALA A 104 3.75 12.34 -4.44
C ALA A 104 2.61 13.22 -4.00
N THR A 105 2.49 14.40 -4.61
CA THR A 105 1.36 15.25 -4.30
C THR A 105 0.19 14.87 -5.19
N LEU A 106 -0.94 14.91 -4.58
CA LEU A 106 -2.15 14.80 -5.37
C LEU A 106 -2.23 16.05 -6.19
N LYS A 107 -2.41 15.92 -7.41
CA LYS A 107 -2.34 17.00 -8.19
C LYS A 107 -3.34 17.84 -8.13
N VAL A 108 -3.27 18.69 -7.79
CA VAL A 108 -4.18 19.43 -7.69
C VAL A 108 -3.81 20.62 -8.14
N GLY A 109 -3.78 20.77 -8.73
CA GLY A 109 -3.22 21.67 -9.17
C GLY A 109 -2.45 22.70 -8.82
N ARG A 110 -2.18 22.53 -8.50
CA ARG A 110 -1.50 23.17 -8.15
C ARG A 110 -0.69 23.83 -8.40
N LYS A 111 -0.73 24.04 -8.75
CA LYS A 111 -0.07 24.49 -8.87
C LYS A 111 0.55 25.16 -8.67
N LEU A 112 0.52 25.17 -8.93
CA LEU A 112 1.05 25.68 -8.65
C LEU A 112 1.54 26.49 -8.75
N SER A 113 1.53 26.69 -8.92
CA SER A 113 1.94 27.34 -8.87
C SER A 113 2.41 27.98 -8.94
N HIS A 114 2.45 28.08 -9.29
CA HIS A 114 2.83 28.55 -9.11
C HIS A 114 3.05 29.00 -9.21
#